data_5a5a49324151e1a53c430e3a923a3222
#
_entry.id   5a5a49324151e1a53c430e3a923a3222
#
_cell.length_a   1.000
_cell.length_b   1.000
_cell.length_c   1.000
_cell.angle_alpha   90.00
_cell.angle_beta   90.00
_cell.angle_gamma   90.00
#
_symmetry.space_group_name_H-M   'P 1'
#
loop_
_entity.id
_entity.type
_entity.pdbx_description
1 polymer ?
#
loop_
_entity_poly.entity_id
_entity_poly.type
_entity_poly.pdbx_seq_one_letter_code
_entity_poly.pdbx_strand_id
1 'polypeptide(L)'
;MQKILFITGSMNQTSQMHQIAGELPDFDCWFSQVFTDSPFINFLINNTPLLDTTAFAGQFRRNSENYLNAHGLQLDYAARLNEYDLIVYCTDMIVPDRMRNYKTLWVQEGMTDKFTLVTHIVKAFKLPGFLCGNTSLNGSSNICDVYCAASEGYKQYFEKNGTQADKIMVTGMPNYDNLAQFSNNDFPHKNYVMVATTDMRETYRYENRPAFIKETVEIAAGRQLLFKLHPNENFKRAENEIRKYAPAGTLIFTSGNTNQMIANCSELITQYSTVVYTGIALGKKVYSWFDVDELYKLQPLQNGGTSARTIADVCREYAHYKGDKNSFVARYNHRQPAELSAIPINELALI
;
A
#
# COMPACT_ATOMS: atom_id res chain seq x y z
N MET A 1 -24.73 3.39 17.82
CA MET A 1 -24.04 3.36 16.54
C MET A 1 -23.02 2.24 16.61
N GLN A 2 -22.92 1.38 15.60
CA GLN A 2 -21.90 0.33 15.57
C GLN A 2 -20.52 0.96 15.42
N LYS A 3 -19.49 0.27 15.97
CA LYS A 3 -18.14 0.81 16.03
C LYS A 3 -17.19 0.00 15.14
N ILE A 4 -16.38 0.72 14.35
CA ILE A 4 -15.32 0.13 13.52
C ILE A 4 -13.97 0.69 13.98
N LEU A 5 -12.99 -0.20 14.19
CA LEU A 5 -11.61 0.17 14.47
C LEU A 5 -10.75 -0.01 13.22
N PHE A 6 -10.07 1.05 12.80
CA PHE A 6 -9.09 1.03 11.71
C PHE A 6 -7.68 0.99 12.27
N ILE A 7 -6.93 -0.06 11.93
CA ILE A 7 -5.52 -0.22 12.34
C ILE A 7 -4.62 0.39 11.28
N THR A 8 -3.82 1.39 11.69
CA THR A 8 -2.94 2.17 10.81
C THR A 8 -1.46 1.93 11.17
N GLY A 9 -0.56 2.19 10.23
CA GLY A 9 0.88 2.05 10.44
C GLY A 9 1.67 3.09 9.68
N SER A 10 1.82 2.94 8.36
CA SER A 10 2.45 3.95 7.49
C SER A 10 1.47 5.04 7.09
N MET A 11 1.98 6.12 6.47
CA MET A 11 1.14 7.20 5.92
C MET A 11 0.18 6.69 4.84
N ASN A 12 0.62 5.77 3.97
CA ASN A 12 -0.23 5.16 2.95
C ASN A 12 -1.40 4.40 3.59
N GLN A 13 -1.12 3.59 4.61
CA GLN A 13 -2.14 2.86 5.37
C GLN A 13 -3.12 3.82 6.02
N THR A 14 -2.60 4.85 6.67
CA THR A 14 -3.41 5.82 7.41
C THR A 14 -4.35 6.61 6.48
N SER A 15 -3.83 7.11 5.35
CA SER A 15 -4.64 7.85 4.38
C SER A 15 -5.71 6.96 3.74
N GLN A 16 -5.39 5.72 3.43
CA GLN A 16 -6.36 4.76 2.88
C GLN A 16 -7.47 4.42 3.87
N MET A 17 -7.12 4.15 5.13
CA MET A 17 -8.10 3.88 6.19
C MET A 17 -9.00 5.10 6.44
N HIS A 18 -8.45 6.32 6.39
CA HIS A 18 -9.24 7.53 6.51
C HIS A 18 -10.23 7.71 5.35
N GLN A 19 -9.81 7.43 4.10
CA GLN A 19 -10.72 7.45 2.95
C GLN A 19 -11.89 6.46 3.11
N ILE A 20 -11.62 5.23 3.57
CA ILE A 20 -12.65 4.21 3.80
C ILE A 20 -13.60 4.65 4.93
N ALA A 21 -13.06 5.15 6.04
CA ALA A 21 -13.86 5.64 7.15
C ALA A 21 -14.75 6.83 6.75
N GLY A 22 -14.29 7.70 5.85
CA GLY A 22 -15.06 8.81 5.30
C GLY A 22 -16.33 8.39 4.55
N GLU A 23 -16.35 7.15 4.01
CA GLU A 23 -17.52 6.55 3.36
C GLU A 23 -18.47 5.82 4.34
N LEU A 24 -18.22 5.90 5.65
CA LEU A 24 -18.98 5.24 6.71
C LEU A 24 -19.58 6.23 7.74
N PRO A 25 -20.36 7.24 7.31
CA PRO A 25 -20.93 8.24 8.22
C PRO A 25 -21.96 7.65 9.19
N ASP A 26 -22.45 6.45 8.92
CA ASP A 26 -23.41 5.67 9.71
C ASP A 26 -22.74 4.82 10.81
N PHE A 27 -21.39 4.84 10.90
CA PHE A 27 -20.62 4.13 11.92
C PHE A 27 -19.82 5.10 12.81
N ASP A 28 -19.51 4.64 14.02
CA ASP A 28 -18.56 5.31 14.91
C ASP A 28 -17.16 4.77 14.61
N CYS A 29 -16.38 5.52 13.81
CA CYS A 29 -15.08 5.10 13.30
C CYS A 29 -13.95 5.57 14.23
N TRP A 30 -13.14 4.61 14.70
CA TRP A 30 -11.99 4.82 15.57
C TRP A 30 -10.71 4.36 14.90
N PHE A 31 -9.59 4.92 15.30
CA PHE A 31 -8.28 4.60 14.74
C PHE A 31 -7.30 4.17 15.83
N SER A 32 -6.45 3.21 15.51
CA SER A 32 -5.32 2.80 16.32
C SER A 32 -4.10 2.60 15.45
N GLN A 33 -2.93 2.89 16.01
CA GLN A 33 -1.67 2.44 15.43
C GLN A 33 -1.53 0.93 15.58
N VAL A 34 -0.74 0.30 14.71
CA VAL A 34 -0.32 -1.10 14.86
C VAL A 34 0.21 -1.33 16.27
N PHE A 35 -0.26 -2.37 16.92
CA PHE A 35 0.12 -2.74 18.29
C PHE A 35 0.22 -4.25 18.43
N THR A 36 0.81 -4.68 19.54
CA THR A 36 0.98 -6.09 19.89
C THR A 36 0.73 -6.30 21.37
N ASP A 37 0.25 -7.48 21.75
CA ASP A 37 0.11 -7.89 23.16
C ASP A 37 1.39 -8.58 23.66
N SER A 38 2.42 -8.79 22.81
CA SER A 38 3.70 -9.40 23.21
C SER A 38 4.50 -8.48 24.12
N PRO A 39 4.78 -8.86 25.39
CA PRO A 39 5.61 -8.06 26.29
C PRO A 39 7.03 -7.83 25.73
N PHE A 40 7.57 -8.84 25.04
CA PHE A 40 8.90 -8.75 24.44
C PHE A 40 8.99 -7.73 23.31
N ILE A 41 8.01 -7.75 22.38
CA ILE A 41 7.96 -6.76 21.28
C ILE A 41 7.71 -5.36 21.84
N ASN A 42 6.82 -5.20 22.82
CA ASN A 42 6.59 -3.93 23.51
C ASN A 42 7.84 -3.42 24.22
N PHE A 43 8.63 -4.31 24.82
CA PHE A 43 9.93 -3.95 25.39
C PHE A 43 10.89 -3.42 24.30
N LEU A 44 10.98 -4.09 23.14
CA LEU A 44 11.82 -3.63 22.02
C LEU A 44 11.36 -2.27 21.48
N ILE A 45 10.06 -2.04 21.31
CA ILE A 45 9.48 -0.77 20.85
C ILE A 45 9.89 0.38 21.79
N ASN A 46 9.84 0.15 23.10
CA ASN A 46 10.01 1.21 24.08
C ASN A 46 11.48 1.45 24.49
N ASN A 47 12.37 0.48 24.27
CA ASN A 47 13.72 0.51 24.84
C ASN A 47 14.84 0.37 23.80
N THR A 48 14.52 0.17 22.51
CA THR A 48 15.54 -0.02 21.47
C THR A 48 15.14 0.65 20.17
N PRO A 49 16.08 1.08 19.31
CA PRO A 49 15.77 1.61 17.99
C PRO A 49 15.52 0.52 16.92
N LEU A 50 15.50 -0.76 17.30
CA LEU A 50 15.42 -1.89 16.36
C LEU A 50 14.18 -1.87 15.48
N LEU A 51 13.07 -1.32 15.98
CA LEU A 51 11.79 -1.26 15.27
C LEU A 51 11.46 0.12 14.70
N ASP A 52 12.39 1.09 14.77
CA ASP A 52 12.17 2.47 14.30
C ASP A 52 11.95 2.60 12.79
N THR A 53 12.37 1.60 12.01
CA THR A 53 12.14 1.51 10.56
C THR A 53 10.86 0.76 10.20
N THR A 54 10.03 0.43 11.20
CA THR A 54 8.79 -0.32 11.02
C THR A 54 7.56 0.53 11.37
N ALA A 55 6.37 0.01 11.06
CA ALA A 55 5.11 0.64 11.44
C ALA A 55 4.86 0.71 12.97
N PHE A 56 5.64 -0.02 13.78
CA PHE A 56 5.50 -0.04 15.24
C PHE A 56 6.08 1.18 15.95
N ALA A 57 7.12 1.79 15.38
CA ALA A 57 7.90 2.84 16.04
C ALA A 57 8.50 3.83 15.05
N GLY A 58 9.33 4.75 15.56
CA GLY A 58 10.10 5.65 14.72
C GLY A 58 9.28 6.66 13.91
N GLN A 59 9.80 7.03 12.75
CA GLN A 59 9.21 8.09 11.93
C GLN A 59 7.90 7.69 11.28
N PHE A 60 7.75 6.43 10.87
CA PHE A 60 6.49 5.92 10.28
C PHE A 60 5.31 6.13 11.22
N ARG A 61 5.48 5.72 12.47
CA ARG A 61 4.47 5.87 13.51
C ARG A 61 4.17 7.35 13.79
N ARG A 62 5.20 8.18 13.98
CA ARG A 62 5.01 9.63 14.24
C ARG A 62 4.27 10.33 13.11
N ASN A 63 4.60 10.04 11.86
CA ASN A 63 3.92 10.62 10.70
C ASN A 63 2.44 10.24 10.67
N SER A 64 2.12 8.98 10.93
CA SER A 64 0.74 8.49 11.01
C SER A 64 -0.02 9.15 12.17
N GLU A 65 0.56 9.24 13.37
CA GLU A 65 -0.05 9.92 14.53
C GLU A 65 -0.31 11.41 14.25
N ASN A 66 0.65 12.09 13.65
CA ASN A 66 0.48 13.50 13.27
C ASN A 66 -0.67 13.68 12.27
N TYR A 67 -0.79 12.78 11.30
CA TYR A 67 -1.90 12.80 10.35
C TYR A 67 -3.25 12.60 11.04
N LEU A 68 -3.38 11.57 11.90
CA LEU A 68 -4.62 11.28 12.62
C LEU A 68 -5.05 12.46 13.49
N ASN A 69 -4.11 13.07 14.22
CA ASN A 69 -4.36 14.23 15.06
C ASN A 69 -4.73 15.48 14.23
N ALA A 70 -4.03 15.73 13.12
CA ALA A 70 -4.29 16.88 12.26
C ALA A 70 -5.68 16.84 11.61
N HIS A 71 -6.25 15.65 11.41
CA HIS A 71 -7.60 15.47 10.88
C HIS A 71 -8.65 15.29 11.96
N GLY A 72 -8.30 15.40 13.25
CA GLY A 72 -9.24 15.31 14.37
C GLY A 72 -9.93 13.95 14.50
N LEU A 73 -9.27 12.87 14.08
CA LEU A 73 -9.85 11.52 14.08
C LEU A 73 -9.88 10.94 15.49
N GLN A 74 -10.88 10.12 15.79
CA GLN A 74 -11.04 9.48 17.11
C GLN A 74 -9.99 8.37 17.28
N LEU A 75 -9.23 8.42 18.38
CA LEU A 75 -8.14 7.49 18.65
C LEU A 75 -8.47 6.57 19.82
N ASP A 76 -8.27 5.27 19.61
CA ASP A 76 -8.29 4.25 20.67
C ASP A 76 -7.06 3.36 20.53
N TYR A 77 -5.95 3.81 21.16
CA TYR A 77 -4.70 3.07 21.06
C TYR A 77 -4.82 1.68 21.68
N ALA A 78 -4.49 0.69 20.88
CA ALA A 78 -4.55 -0.72 21.23
C ALA A 78 -5.95 -1.21 21.63
N ALA A 79 -7.03 -0.58 21.12
CA ALA A 79 -8.42 -0.97 21.37
C ALA A 79 -8.70 -1.16 22.89
N ARG A 80 -8.46 -0.11 23.67
CA ARG A 80 -8.60 -0.16 25.15
C ARG A 80 -9.82 0.58 25.66
N LEU A 81 -10.42 1.44 24.84
CA LEU A 81 -11.52 2.31 25.23
C LEU A 81 -12.89 1.76 24.85
N ASN A 82 -12.94 0.95 23.78
CA ASN A 82 -14.20 0.49 23.21
C ASN A 82 -14.18 -1.01 22.86
N GLU A 83 -15.39 -1.57 22.74
CA GLU A 83 -15.64 -2.82 22.02
C GLU A 83 -16.04 -2.49 20.58
N TYR A 84 -15.68 -3.33 19.63
CA TYR A 84 -15.86 -3.08 18.20
C TYR A 84 -16.69 -4.17 17.50
N ASP A 85 -17.50 -3.76 16.54
CA ASP A 85 -18.26 -4.69 15.69
C ASP A 85 -17.39 -5.24 14.55
N LEU A 86 -16.38 -4.45 14.11
CA LEU A 86 -15.44 -4.81 13.04
C LEU A 86 -14.09 -4.15 13.27
N ILE A 87 -13.01 -4.87 12.94
CA ILE A 87 -11.65 -4.33 12.92
C ILE A 87 -11.08 -4.44 11.50
N VAL A 88 -10.56 -3.35 10.97
CA VAL A 88 -10.00 -3.25 9.62
C VAL A 88 -8.49 -3.08 9.68
N TYR A 89 -7.76 -3.94 8.96
CA TYR A 89 -6.30 -4.02 8.94
C TYR A 89 -5.75 -3.76 7.53
N CYS A 90 -4.57 -3.11 7.43
CA CYS A 90 -3.72 -3.16 6.24
C CYS A 90 -2.59 -4.19 6.34
N THR A 91 -2.38 -4.78 7.51
CA THR A 91 -1.41 -5.86 7.70
C THR A 91 -2.00 -6.94 8.59
N ASP A 92 -1.95 -8.18 8.12
CA ASP A 92 -2.34 -9.38 8.85
C ASP A 92 -1.13 -10.13 9.45
N MET A 93 0.06 -9.56 9.29
CA MET A 93 1.30 -10.12 9.85
C MET A 93 1.37 -10.00 11.37
N ILE A 94 0.63 -9.03 11.92
CA ILE A 94 0.59 -8.75 13.36
C ILE A 94 -0.85 -8.43 13.74
N VAL A 95 -1.56 -9.46 14.15
CA VAL A 95 -2.92 -9.36 14.70
C VAL A 95 -2.88 -9.94 16.11
N PRO A 96 -3.05 -9.12 17.15
CA PRO A 96 -3.08 -9.60 18.53
C PRO A 96 -4.15 -10.67 18.75
N ASP A 97 -3.86 -11.69 19.54
CA ASP A 97 -4.77 -12.84 19.70
C ASP A 97 -6.16 -12.43 20.19
N ARG A 98 -6.23 -11.46 21.12
CA ARG A 98 -7.52 -10.94 21.62
C ARG A 98 -8.38 -10.28 20.53
N MET A 99 -7.75 -9.75 19.48
CA MET A 99 -8.45 -9.12 18.35
C MET A 99 -9.05 -10.13 17.35
N ARG A 100 -8.58 -11.37 17.34
CA ARG A 100 -9.08 -12.44 16.45
C ARG A 100 -10.50 -12.91 16.79
N ASN A 101 -11.01 -12.57 17.97
CA ASN A 101 -12.38 -12.84 18.37
C ASN A 101 -13.39 -11.89 17.71
N TYR A 102 -12.95 -10.73 17.27
CA TYR A 102 -13.77 -9.76 16.52
C TYR A 102 -13.95 -10.19 15.07
N LYS A 103 -14.88 -9.58 14.38
CA LYS A 103 -14.90 -9.60 12.92
C LYS A 103 -13.69 -8.84 12.40
N THR A 104 -13.00 -9.42 11.42
CA THR A 104 -11.76 -8.84 10.91
C THR A 104 -11.77 -8.76 9.39
N LEU A 105 -11.33 -7.60 8.86
CA LEU A 105 -11.21 -7.35 7.45
C LEU A 105 -9.82 -6.82 7.15
N TRP A 106 -9.15 -7.39 6.15
CA TRP A 106 -7.88 -6.92 5.66
C TRP A 106 -8.05 -6.16 4.33
N VAL A 107 -7.36 -5.04 4.17
CA VAL A 107 -7.37 -4.21 2.97
C VAL A 107 -5.96 -4.11 2.41
N GLN A 108 -5.78 -4.45 1.15
CA GLN A 108 -4.51 -4.27 0.47
C GLN A 108 -4.17 -2.78 0.37
N GLU A 109 -2.92 -2.44 0.73
CA GLU A 109 -2.44 -1.04 0.71
C GLU A 109 -1.39 -0.78 -0.37
N GLY A 110 -0.71 -1.82 -0.83
CA GLY A 110 0.37 -1.69 -1.80
C GLY A 110 0.86 -3.04 -2.29
N MET A 111 2.07 -3.02 -2.86
CA MET A 111 2.75 -4.24 -3.27
C MET A 111 3.27 -5.01 -2.06
N THR A 112 3.28 -6.33 -2.18
CA THR A 112 4.01 -7.19 -1.26
C THR A 112 5.42 -7.49 -1.80
N ASP A 113 6.37 -7.64 -0.91
CA ASP A 113 7.73 -8.06 -1.28
C ASP A 113 7.73 -9.47 -1.89
N LYS A 114 8.78 -9.80 -2.65
CA LYS A 114 8.98 -11.15 -3.16
C LYS A 114 9.28 -12.12 -2.02
N PHE A 115 8.86 -13.37 -2.20
CA PHE A 115 9.20 -14.45 -1.29
C PHE A 115 10.72 -14.66 -1.28
N THR A 116 11.28 -14.72 -0.08
CA THR A 116 12.69 -15.05 0.18
C THR A 116 12.81 -16.45 0.79
N LEU A 117 14.03 -16.96 0.93
CA LEU A 117 14.25 -18.21 1.66
C LEU A 117 13.70 -18.12 3.11
N VAL A 118 13.89 -16.97 3.77
CA VAL A 118 13.36 -16.73 5.12
C VAL A 118 11.82 -16.79 5.11
N THR A 119 11.17 -16.22 4.12
CA THR A 119 9.71 -16.29 3.96
C THR A 119 9.22 -17.73 3.88
N HIS A 120 9.90 -18.57 3.08
CA HIS A 120 9.55 -19.99 2.96
C HIS A 120 9.72 -20.74 4.30
N ILE A 121 10.78 -20.46 5.05
CA ILE A 121 11.01 -21.03 6.38
C ILE A 121 9.91 -20.62 7.36
N VAL A 122 9.65 -19.30 7.47
CA VAL A 122 8.61 -18.75 8.34
C VAL A 122 7.25 -19.39 8.05
N LYS A 123 6.89 -19.52 6.76
CA LYS A 123 5.64 -20.14 6.33
C LYS A 123 5.59 -21.64 6.64
N ALA A 124 6.66 -22.39 6.34
CA ALA A 124 6.72 -23.83 6.54
C ALA A 124 6.58 -24.21 8.02
N PHE A 125 7.20 -23.44 8.90
CA PHE A 125 7.16 -23.68 10.35
C PHE A 125 6.00 -22.93 11.05
N LYS A 126 5.10 -22.26 10.28
CA LYS A 126 3.98 -21.48 10.82
C LYS A 126 4.40 -20.45 11.88
N LEU A 127 5.56 -19.85 11.70
CA LEU A 127 6.07 -18.81 12.59
C LEU A 127 5.32 -17.48 12.34
N PRO A 128 5.34 -16.55 13.31
CA PRO A 128 4.76 -15.22 13.12
C PRO A 128 5.28 -14.52 11.87
N GLY A 129 4.37 -14.00 11.01
CA GLY A 129 4.70 -13.45 9.69
C GLY A 129 5.73 -12.32 9.72
N PHE A 130 5.78 -11.52 10.77
CA PHE A 130 6.75 -10.43 10.92
C PHE A 130 8.21 -10.92 10.98
N LEU A 131 8.46 -12.20 11.30
CA LEU A 131 9.81 -12.76 11.32
C LEU A 131 10.44 -12.92 9.93
N CYS A 132 9.66 -12.78 8.84
CA CYS A 132 10.24 -12.75 7.49
C CYS A 132 11.01 -11.45 7.19
N GLY A 133 10.86 -10.39 8.02
CA GLY A 133 11.56 -9.12 7.87
C GLY A 133 11.15 -8.29 6.66
N ASN A 134 10.08 -8.68 5.98
CA ASN A 134 9.52 -8.01 4.81
C ASN A 134 7.99 -8.22 4.74
N THR A 135 7.32 -7.66 3.73
CA THR A 135 5.86 -7.71 3.57
C THR A 135 5.36 -8.90 2.75
N SER A 136 6.23 -9.87 2.40
CA SER A 136 5.87 -10.96 1.48
C SER A 136 4.73 -11.87 1.96
N LEU A 137 4.54 -11.99 3.28
CA LEU A 137 3.43 -12.76 3.89
C LEU A 137 2.19 -11.90 4.19
N ASN A 138 2.23 -10.59 3.95
CA ASN A 138 1.06 -9.75 4.15
C ASN A 138 -0.07 -10.15 3.20
N GLY A 139 -1.28 -10.32 3.73
CA GLY A 139 -2.42 -10.83 2.99
C GLY A 139 -2.46 -12.35 2.82
N SER A 140 -1.56 -13.11 3.48
CA SER A 140 -1.45 -14.57 3.32
C SER A 140 -1.59 -15.37 4.61
N SER A 141 -1.94 -14.73 5.74
CA SER A 141 -2.02 -15.41 7.04
C SER A 141 -3.32 -16.19 7.26
N ASN A 142 -4.38 -15.88 6.55
CA ASN A 142 -5.76 -16.34 6.78
C ASN A 142 -6.34 -15.98 8.16
N ILE A 143 -5.69 -15.06 8.90
CA ILE A 143 -6.16 -14.61 10.22
C ILE A 143 -7.42 -13.75 10.09
N CYS A 144 -7.49 -12.89 9.06
CA CYS A 144 -8.67 -12.08 8.81
C CYS A 144 -9.79 -12.91 8.16
N ASP A 145 -11.03 -12.50 8.41
CA ASP A 145 -12.21 -13.17 7.88
C ASP A 145 -12.45 -12.80 6.40
N VAL A 146 -12.13 -11.56 6.02
CA VAL A 146 -12.30 -11.02 4.66
C VAL A 146 -11.01 -10.33 4.21
N TYR A 147 -10.63 -10.54 2.95
CA TYR A 147 -9.45 -9.94 2.30
C TYR A 147 -9.88 -9.13 1.07
N CYS A 148 -9.71 -7.81 1.13
CA CYS A 148 -9.99 -6.90 0.01
C CYS A 148 -8.74 -6.72 -0.85
N ALA A 149 -8.72 -7.37 -2.01
CA ALA A 149 -7.60 -7.33 -2.95
C ALA A 149 -7.72 -6.20 -3.98
N ALA A 150 -6.57 -5.68 -4.42
CA ALA A 150 -6.49 -4.56 -5.35
C ALA A 150 -6.94 -4.90 -6.78
N SER A 151 -6.87 -6.16 -7.19
CA SER A 151 -7.20 -6.63 -8.54
C SER A 151 -7.41 -8.15 -8.56
N GLU A 152 -7.94 -8.66 -9.68
CA GLU A 152 -8.05 -10.10 -9.90
C GLU A 152 -6.66 -10.78 -9.94
N GLY A 153 -5.65 -10.10 -10.50
CA GLY A 153 -4.27 -10.60 -10.47
C GLY A 153 -3.75 -10.75 -9.03
N TYR A 154 -4.04 -9.80 -8.16
CA TYR A 154 -3.68 -9.92 -6.75
C TYR A 154 -4.47 -11.00 -6.02
N LYS A 155 -5.75 -11.18 -6.34
CA LYS A 155 -6.53 -12.30 -5.81
C LYS A 155 -5.85 -13.64 -6.12
N GLN A 156 -5.51 -13.88 -7.39
CA GLN A 156 -4.79 -15.09 -7.82
C GLN A 156 -3.40 -15.21 -7.15
N TYR A 157 -2.70 -14.10 -6.97
CA TYR A 157 -1.43 -14.06 -6.26
C TYR A 157 -1.58 -14.50 -4.80
N PHE A 158 -2.59 -13.99 -4.07
CA PHE A 158 -2.83 -14.37 -2.67
C PHE A 158 -3.30 -15.82 -2.55
N GLU A 159 -4.18 -16.29 -3.44
CA GLU A 159 -4.60 -17.69 -3.51
C GLU A 159 -3.40 -18.64 -3.71
N LYS A 160 -2.53 -18.34 -4.67
CA LYS A 160 -1.29 -19.07 -4.91
C LYS A 160 -0.38 -19.08 -3.67
N ASN A 161 -0.39 -18.02 -2.90
CA ASN A 161 0.39 -17.88 -1.68
C ASN A 161 -0.31 -18.41 -0.42
N GLY A 162 -1.49 -19.03 -0.56
CA GLY A 162 -2.15 -19.82 0.47
C GLY A 162 -3.30 -19.11 1.20
N THR A 163 -3.73 -17.94 0.73
CA THR A 163 -4.97 -17.32 1.22
C THR A 163 -6.17 -18.12 0.69
N GLN A 164 -7.14 -18.38 1.53
CA GLN A 164 -8.35 -19.08 1.15
C GLN A 164 -9.15 -18.24 0.16
N ALA A 165 -9.48 -18.83 -1.01
CA ALA A 165 -10.15 -18.13 -2.11
C ALA A 165 -11.54 -17.58 -1.72
N ASP A 166 -12.24 -18.28 -0.84
CA ASP A 166 -13.54 -17.91 -0.30
C ASP A 166 -13.51 -16.76 0.72
N LYS A 167 -12.32 -16.25 1.05
CA LYS A 167 -12.12 -15.05 1.86
C LYS A 167 -11.77 -13.81 1.04
N ILE A 168 -11.42 -13.95 -0.25
CA ILE A 168 -10.88 -12.85 -1.04
C ILE A 168 -11.99 -12.20 -1.89
N MET A 169 -12.06 -10.88 -1.79
CA MET A 169 -12.90 -10.00 -2.60
C MET A 169 -12.03 -9.04 -3.40
N VAL A 170 -12.36 -8.80 -4.65
CA VAL A 170 -11.68 -7.78 -5.46
C VAL A 170 -12.43 -6.46 -5.32
N THR A 171 -11.79 -5.48 -4.67
CA THR A 171 -12.40 -4.19 -4.34
C THR A 171 -11.67 -3.00 -4.96
N GLY A 172 -10.46 -3.21 -5.45
CA GLY A 172 -9.55 -2.12 -5.77
C GLY A 172 -8.76 -1.65 -4.54
N MET A 173 -7.97 -0.60 -4.74
CA MET A 173 -7.08 -0.04 -3.73
C MET A 173 -7.19 1.49 -3.75
N PRO A 174 -7.76 2.16 -2.73
CA PRO A 174 -8.14 3.57 -2.76
C PRO A 174 -7.05 4.54 -3.20
N ASN A 175 -5.80 4.29 -2.80
CA ASN A 175 -4.68 5.16 -3.16
C ASN A 175 -4.26 5.06 -4.64
N TYR A 176 -4.79 4.09 -5.41
CA TYR A 176 -4.34 3.78 -6.77
C TYR A 176 -5.47 3.55 -7.77
N ASP A 177 -6.71 3.88 -7.47
CA ASP A 177 -7.88 3.51 -8.27
C ASP A 177 -8.43 4.64 -9.19
N ASN A 178 -7.82 5.82 -9.16
CA ASN A 178 -8.19 6.96 -10.00
C ASN A 178 -6.96 7.78 -10.40
N LEU A 179 -5.99 7.13 -11.02
CA LEU A 179 -4.72 7.79 -11.37
C LEU A 179 -4.85 8.73 -12.56
N ALA A 180 -5.85 8.52 -13.43
CA ALA A 180 -6.14 9.41 -14.56
C ALA A 180 -6.41 10.87 -14.13
N GLN A 181 -6.91 11.11 -12.91
CA GLN A 181 -7.13 12.46 -12.36
C GLN A 181 -5.86 13.33 -12.37
N PHE A 182 -4.67 12.71 -12.31
CA PHE A 182 -3.40 13.42 -12.31
C PHE A 182 -2.91 13.83 -13.70
N SER A 183 -3.59 13.45 -14.80
CA SER A 183 -3.19 13.81 -16.16
C SER A 183 -3.37 15.30 -16.46
N ASN A 184 -4.37 15.94 -15.85
CA ASN A 184 -4.57 17.38 -15.94
C ASN A 184 -4.02 18.05 -14.66
N ASN A 185 -2.85 18.70 -14.79
CA ASN A 185 -2.14 19.29 -13.65
C ASN A 185 -1.26 20.46 -14.09
N ASP A 186 -0.83 21.27 -13.11
CA ASP A 186 -0.03 22.47 -13.28
C ASP A 186 1.48 22.26 -13.08
N PHE A 187 1.97 21.02 -13.01
CA PHE A 187 3.39 20.77 -12.87
C PHE A 187 4.15 21.26 -14.11
N PRO A 188 5.16 22.14 -13.94
CA PRO A 188 5.70 22.95 -15.06
C PRO A 188 6.57 22.17 -16.05
N HIS A 189 7.04 20.97 -15.67
CA HIS A 189 7.90 20.16 -16.53
C HIS A 189 7.09 19.05 -17.22
N LYS A 190 7.43 18.75 -18.49
CA LYS A 190 6.79 17.70 -19.31
C LYS A 190 7.84 16.96 -20.14
N ASN A 191 7.51 15.73 -20.56
CA ASN A 191 8.31 14.92 -21.50
C ASN A 191 9.75 14.61 -21.03
N TYR A 192 9.96 14.42 -19.74
CA TYR A 192 11.23 14.01 -19.14
C TYR A 192 11.21 12.52 -18.77
N VAL A 193 12.38 11.94 -18.56
CA VAL A 193 12.53 10.63 -17.92
C VAL A 193 12.56 10.85 -16.41
N MET A 194 11.58 10.30 -15.71
CA MET A 194 11.47 10.44 -14.26
C MET A 194 12.16 9.28 -13.56
N VAL A 195 12.95 9.58 -12.55
CA VAL A 195 13.55 8.61 -11.64
C VAL A 195 12.95 8.82 -10.25
N ALA A 196 12.09 7.90 -9.83
CA ALA A 196 11.57 7.88 -8.47
C ALA A 196 12.48 7.00 -7.61
N THR A 197 13.23 7.63 -6.70
CA THR A 197 14.16 6.93 -5.82
C THR A 197 13.42 6.24 -4.66
N THR A 198 14.14 5.37 -3.95
CA THR A 198 13.64 4.62 -2.79
C THR A 198 14.53 4.82 -1.58
N ASP A 199 14.02 4.58 -0.40
CA ASP A 199 14.72 4.70 0.89
C ASP A 199 15.45 3.41 1.31
N MET A 200 15.96 2.65 0.33
CA MET A 200 16.58 1.35 0.60
C MET A 200 17.72 1.46 1.62
N ARG A 201 18.56 2.47 1.51
CA ARG A 201 19.71 2.66 2.42
C ARG A 201 19.28 3.08 3.83
N GLU A 202 18.20 3.83 3.94
CA GLU A 202 17.59 4.26 5.20
C GLU A 202 16.89 3.11 5.93
N THR A 203 16.53 2.06 5.16
CA THR A 203 15.94 0.81 5.66
C THR A 203 16.95 -0.35 5.69
N TYR A 204 18.26 -0.03 5.73
CA TYR A 204 19.38 -0.98 5.82
C TYR A 204 19.44 -2.00 4.67
N ARG A 205 18.85 -1.73 3.52
CA ARG A 205 18.98 -2.53 2.31
C ARG A 205 20.17 -2.05 1.49
N TYR A 206 20.89 -2.99 0.89
CA TYR A 206 22.00 -2.66 0.01
C TYR A 206 21.51 -1.98 -1.28
N GLU A 207 22.14 -0.87 -1.63
CA GLU A 207 21.94 -0.16 -2.89
C GLU A 207 23.26 0.41 -3.42
N ASN A 208 23.57 0.12 -4.69
CA ASN A 208 24.65 0.81 -5.42
C ASN A 208 24.07 2.02 -6.16
N ARG A 209 23.87 3.12 -5.45
CA ARG A 209 23.28 4.35 -5.99
C ARG A 209 24.06 4.91 -7.19
N PRO A 210 25.42 4.96 -7.18
CA PRO A 210 26.18 5.39 -8.36
C PRO A 210 25.91 4.55 -9.61
N ALA A 211 25.81 3.24 -9.49
CA ALA A 211 25.46 2.37 -10.61
C ALA A 211 24.04 2.63 -11.11
N PHE A 212 23.08 2.74 -10.19
CA PHE A 212 21.69 3.06 -10.53
C PHE A 212 21.56 4.41 -11.26
N ILE A 213 22.23 5.47 -10.80
CA ILE A 213 22.21 6.76 -11.50
C ILE A 213 22.80 6.64 -12.90
N LYS A 214 23.89 5.94 -13.09
CA LYS A 214 24.49 5.73 -14.43
C LYS A 214 23.55 4.98 -15.37
N GLU A 215 22.90 3.92 -14.87
CA GLU A 215 21.89 3.19 -15.62
C GLU A 215 20.72 4.11 -16.05
N THR A 216 20.24 4.98 -15.16
CA THR A 216 19.18 5.93 -15.52
C THR A 216 19.62 6.93 -16.58
N VAL A 217 20.89 7.36 -16.57
CA VAL A 217 21.47 8.22 -17.61
C VAL A 217 21.51 7.52 -18.96
N GLU A 218 21.90 6.25 -18.98
CA GLU A 218 21.92 5.43 -20.20
C GLU A 218 20.51 5.26 -20.77
N ILE A 219 19.53 4.93 -19.93
CA ILE A 219 18.11 4.81 -20.35
C ILE A 219 17.59 6.14 -20.88
N ALA A 220 17.94 7.25 -20.23
CA ALA A 220 17.51 8.60 -20.66
C ALA A 220 18.06 8.98 -22.03
N ALA A 221 19.24 8.46 -22.42
CA ALA A 221 19.83 8.68 -23.74
C ALA A 221 19.84 10.17 -24.19
N GLY A 222 20.26 11.05 -23.31
CA GLY A 222 20.34 12.50 -23.55
C GLY A 222 19.03 13.28 -23.32
N ARG A 223 17.91 12.61 -23.03
CA ARG A 223 16.66 13.28 -22.65
C ARG A 223 16.77 13.91 -21.25
N GLN A 224 15.92 14.90 -20.97
CA GLN A 224 15.87 15.53 -19.67
C GLN A 224 15.58 14.50 -18.57
N LEU A 225 16.43 14.47 -17.53
CA LEU A 225 16.23 13.68 -16.33
C LEU A 225 15.58 14.52 -15.22
N LEU A 226 14.64 13.90 -14.49
CA LEU A 226 14.05 14.41 -13.26
C LEU A 226 14.12 13.35 -12.18
N PHE A 227 14.85 13.62 -11.10
CA PHE A 227 14.85 12.77 -9.90
C PHE A 227 13.85 13.32 -8.90
N LYS A 228 12.93 12.46 -8.45
CA LYS A 228 12.05 12.70 -7.29
C LYS A 228 12.54 11.83 -6.15
N LEU A 229 13.06 12.47 -5.12
CA LEU A 229 13.62 11.77 -3.97
C LEU A 229 12.50 11.22 -3.07
N HIS A 230 12.75 10.06 -2.48
CA HIS A 230 11.85 9.48 -1.48
C HIS A 230 11.85 10.34 -0.20
N PRO A 231 10.70 10.55 0.46
CA PRO A 231 10.62 11.43 1.64
C PRO A 231 11.55 11.03 2.80
N ASN A 232 11.88 9.76 2.92
CA ASN A 232 12.74 9.23 3.99
C ASN A 232 14.23 9.29 3.66
N GLU A 233 14.63 9.65 2.43
CA GLU A 233 16.04 9.69 2.06
C GLU A 233 16.80 10.86 2.71
N ASN A 234 18.09 10.65 2.91
CA ASN A 234 19.01 11.75 3.21
C ASN A 234 19.19 12.61 1.94
N PHE A 235 18.42 13.68 1.82
CA PHE A 235 18.37 14.53 0.64
C PHE A 235 19.74 15.11 0.24
N LYS A 236 20.54 15.56 1.20
CA LYS A 236 21.88 16.12 0.94
C LYS A 236 22.82 15.09 0.30
N ARG A 237 22.80 13.86 0.81
CA ARG A 237 23.58 12.76 0.25
C ARG A 237 23.09 12.41 -1.16
N ALA A 238 21.78 12.21 -1.32
CA ALA A 238 21.17 11.84 -2.60
C ALA A 238 21.42 12.91 -3.68
N GLU A 239 21.26 14.20 -3.36
CA GLU A 239 21.52 15.30 -4.27
C GLU A 239 22.99 15.33 -4.71
N ASN A 240 23.95 15.19 -3.78
CA ASN A 240 25.37 15.19 -4.10
C ASN A 240 25.73 14.02 -5.04
N GLU A 241 25.16 12.85 -4.85
CA GLU A 241 25.38 11.69 -5.71
C GLU A 241 24.79 11.91 -7.12
N ILE A 242 23.58 12.46 -7.20
CA ILE A 242 22.96 12.76 -8.50
C ILE A 242 23.80 13.81 -9.26
N ARG A 243 24.15 14.91 -8.61
CA ARG A 243 24.99 15.97 -9.24
C ARG A 243 26.35 15.45 -9.69
N LYS A 244 26.89 14.42 -9.02
CA LYS A 244 28.18 13.82 -9.38
C LYS A 244 28.10 12.90 -10.60
N TYR A 245 27.01 12.17 -10.78
CA TYR A 245 26.91 11.07 -11.75
C TYR A 245 25.90 11.31 -12.87
N ALA A 246 24.96 12.25 -12.72
CA ALA A 246 24.00 12.63 -13.75
C ALA A 246 24.46 13.87 -14.53
N PRO A 247 23.95 14.10 -15.75
CA PRO A 247 24.28 15.28 -16.55
C PRO A 247 23.93 16.60 -15.85
N ALA A 248 24.67 17.67 -16.18
CA ALA A 248 24.32 19.02 -15.77
C ALA A 248 22.89 19.38 -16.26
N GLY A 249 22.11 20.08 -15.41
CA GLY A 249 20.71 20.40 -15.72
C GLY A 249 19.70 19.34 -15.31
N THR A 250 20.14 18.21 -14.75
CA THR A 250 19.21 17.22 -14.14
C THR A 250 18.39 17.89 -13.04
N LEU A 251 17.06 17.73 -13.12
CA LEU A 251 16.11 18.26 -12.14
C LEU A 251 16.05 17.35 -10.90
N ILE A 252 16.03 17.94 -9.71
CA ILE A 252 15.97 17.19 -8.45
C ILE A 252 14.86 17.78 -7.58
N PHE A 253 13.90 16.95 -7.18
CA PHE A 253 12.76 17.32 -6.35
C PHE A 253 12.75 16.50 -5.06
N THR A 254 12.71 17.17 -3.92
CA THR A 254 12.54 16.56 -2.58
C THR A 254 11.08 16.54 -2.13
N SER A 255 10.23 17.40 -2.72
CA SER A 255 8.82 17.60 -2.39
C SER A 255 7.97 17.65 -3.66
N GLY A 256 6.68 17.87 -3.52
CA GLY A 256 5.71 17.95 -4.62
C GLY A 256 4.94 16.66 -4.86
N ASN A 257 3.89 16.75 -5.68
CA ASN A 257 3.01 15.63 -5.99
C ASN A 257 3.65 14.66 -7.00
N THR A 258 4.08 13.51 -6.51
CA THR A 258 4.74 12.47 -7.30
C THR A 258 3.87 11.97 -8.45
N ASN A 259 2.55 11.84 -8.25
CA ASN A 259 1.64 11.34 -9.28
C ASN A 259 1.50 12.34 -10.45
N GLN A 260 1.48 13.65 -10.17
CA GLN A 260 1.51 14.69 -11.22
C GLN A 260 2.83 14.66 -12.00
N MET A 261 3.96 14.44 -11.31
CA MET A 261 5.25 14.29 -11.96
C MET A 261 5.27 13.06 -12.86
N ILE A 262 4.74 11.92 -12.41
CA ILE A 262 4.61 10.70 -13.23
C ILE A 262 3.68 10.94 -14.42
N ALA A 263 2.55 11.63 -14.23
CA ALA A 263 1.63 11.94 -15.31
C ALA A 263 2.30 12.73 -16.44
N ASN A 264 3.24 13.61 -16.11
CA ASN A 264 3.95 14.46 -17.09
C ASN A 264 5.24 13.84 -17.65
N CYS A 265 5.75 12.74 -17.11
CA CYS A 265 6.94 12.08 -17.65
C CYS A 265 6.64 11.30 -18.92
N SER A 266 7.65 11.04 -19.73
CA SER A 266 7.60 10.12 -20.86
C SER A 266 7.87 8.67 -20.43
N GLU A 267 8.79 8.48 -19.50
CA GLU A 267 9.17 7.18 -18.95
C GLU A 267 9.40 7.30 -17.43
N LEU A 268 9.13 6.24 -16.70
CA LEU A 268 9.35 6.15 -15.26
C LEU A 268 10.38 5.07 -14.94
N ILE A 269 11.40 5.43 -14.18
CA ILE A 269 12.40 4.50 -13.65
C ILE A 269 12.27 4.49 -12.13
N THR A 270 12.17 3.32 -11.56
CA THR A 270 12.20 3.14 -10.11
C THR A 270 12.83 1.79 -9.74
N GLN A 271 13.16 1.60 -8.48
CA GLN A 271 13.67 0.34 -7.98
C GLN A 271 12.50 -0.49 -7.41
N TYR A 272 12.39 -0.62 -6.09
CA TYR A 272 11.30 -1.30 -5.41
C TYR A 272 10.30 -0.27 -4.87
N SER A 273 9.33 0.16 -5.68
CA SER A 273 8.34 1.17 -5.26
C SER A 273 6.97 0.94 -5.91
N THR A 274 5.92 1.13 -5.13
CA THR A 274 4.53 1.06 -5.59
C THR A 274 4.15 2.16 -6.59
N VAL A 275 4.94 3.22 -6.71
CA VAL A 275 4.71 4.28 -7.72
C VAL A 275 4.80 3.75 -9.16
N VAL A 276 5.38 2.54 -9.37
CA VAL A 276 5.36 1.87 -10.65
C VAL A 276 3.93 1.64 -11.17
N TYR A 277 2.97 1.38 -10.28
CA TYR A 277 1.56 1.24 -10.66
C TYR A 277 0.95 2.55 -11.16
N THR A 278 1.39 3.69 -10.63
CA THR A 278 1.00 5.00 -11.20
C THR A 278 1.50 5.12 -12.64
N GLY A 279 2.75 4.74 -12.90
CA GLY A 279 3.32 4.74 -14.25
C GLY A 279 2.54 3.83 -15.20
N ILE A 280 2.29 2.58 -14.80
CA ILE A 280 1.54 1.59 -15.59
C ILE A 280 0.13 2.10 -15.91
N ALA A 281 -0.61 2.55 -14.90
CA ALA A 281 -1.99 3.01 -15.06
C ALA A 281 -2.10 4.27 -15.94
N LEU A 282 -1.06 5.10 -15.97
CA LEU A 282 -0.98 6.29 -16.85
C LEU A 282 -0.34 5.99 -18.22
N GLY A 283 -0.17 4.72 -18.57
CA GLY A 283 0.36 4.29 -19.87
C GLY A 283 1.82 4.66 -20.11
N LYS A 284 2.61 4.87 -19.03
CA LYS A 284 4.03 5.20 -19.15
C LYS A 284 4.86 3.93 -19.39
N LYS A 285 5.93 4.06 -20.15
CA LYS A 285 6.97 3.03 -20.16
C LYS A 285 7.67 3.04 -18.82
N VAL A 286 7.69 1.88 -18.15
CA VAL A 286 8.23 1.76 -16.80
C VAL A 286 9.43 0.82 -16.77
N TYR A 287 10.38 1.16 -15.91
CA TYR A 287 11.54 0.33 -15.56
C TYR A 287 11.55 0.14 -14.05
N SER A 288 11.65 -1.09 -13.62
CA SER A 288 11.64 -1.46 -12.21
C SER A 288 12.55 -2.65 -11.94
N TRP A 289 13.01 -2.79 -10.71
CA TRP A 289 13.68 -4.01 -10.27
C TRP A 289 12.69 -5.16 -9.98
N PHE A 290 11.39 -4.86 -9.94
CA PHE A 290 10.37 -5.89 -10.06
C PHE A 290 10.24 -6.35 -11.51
N ASP A 291 9.71 -7.55 -11.70
CA ASP A 291 9.30 -8.03 -13.01
C ASP A 291 8.10 -7.20 -13.51
N VAL A 292 8.34 -6.43 -14.56
CA VAL A 292 7.33 -5.49 -15.08
C VAL A 292 6.13 -6.24 -15.68
N ASP A 293 6.34 -7.39 -16.31
CA ASP A 293 5.25 -8.19 -16.87
C ASP A 293 4.35 -8.77 -15.78
N GLU A 294 4.92 -9.15 -14.63
CA GLU A 294 4.14 -9.52 -13.46
C GLU A 294 3.38 -8.31 -12.87
N LEU A 295 3.99 -7.12 -12.85
CA LEU A 295 3.32 -5.92 -12.36
C LEU A 295 2.10 -5.53 -13.21
N TYR A 296 2.15 -5.72 -14.54
CA TYR A 296 0.97 -5.52 -15.41
C TYR A 296 -0.19 -6.45 -15.04
N LYS A 297 0.10 -7.70 -14.66
CA LYS A 297 -0.93 -8.65 -14.21
C LYS A 297 -1.52 -8.27 -12.85
N LEU A 298 -0.70 -7.67 -11.97
CA LEU A 298 -1.05 -7.32 -10.60
C LEU A 298 -1.61 -5.90 -10.45
N GLN A 299 -1.63 -5.08 -11.52
CA GLN A 299 -2.00 -3.68 -11.41
C GLN A 299 -3.36 -3.48 -10.72
N PRO A 300 -3.48 -2.50 -9.80
CA PRO A 300 -4.74 -2.18 -9.15
C PRO A 300 -5.82 -1.74 -10.13
N LEU A 301 -7.07 -2.06 -9.81
CA LEU A 301 -8.22 -1.59 -10.59
C LEU A 301 -8.23 -0.07 -10.68
N GLN A 302 -8.56 0.46 -11.87
CA GLN A 302 -8.80 1.87 -12.11
C GLN A 302 -10.32 2.08 -12.20
N ASN A 303 -10.98 2.16 -11.04
CA ASN A 303 -12.45 2.23 -10.92
C ASN A 303 -12.95 3.63 -10.55
N GLY A 304 -12.18 4.66 -10.90
CA GLY A 304 -12.61 6.05 -10.84
C GLY A 304 -12.74 6.64 -9.43
N GLY A 305 -12.03 6.08 -8.43
CA GLY A 305 -12.08 6.56 -7.04
C GLY A 305 -13.15 5.89 -6.19
N THR A 306 -13.75 4.78 -6.65
CA THR A 306 -14.84 4.12 -5.93
C THR A 306 -14.37 3.02 -4.97
N SER A 307 -13.07 2.66 -4.95
CA SER A 307 -12.57 1.58 -4.08
C SER A 307 -12.82 1.82 -2.60
N ALA A 308 -12.67 3.05 -2.12
CA ALA A 308 -12.93 3.37 -0.71
C ALA A 308 -14.39 3.08 -0.35
N ARG A 309 -15.34 3.49 -1.21
CA ARG A 309 -16.77 3.21 -1.06
C ARG A 309 -17.07 1.72 -1.14
N THR A 310 -16.52 1.01 -2.12
CA THR A 310 -16.70 -0.44 -2.27
C THR A 310 -16.25 -1.19 -1.02
N ILE A 311 -15.08 -0.83 -0.46
CA ILE A 311 -14.57 -1.42 0.79
C ILE A 311 -15.46 -1.04 1.98
N ALA A 312 -15.92 0.21 2.05
CA ALA A 312 -16.86 0.66 3.09
C ALA A 312 -18.18 -0.12 3.06
N ASP A 313 -18.72 -0.42 1.86
CA ASP A 313 -19.92 -1.24 1.71
C ASP A 313 -19.69 -2.67 2.21
N VAL A 314 -18.52 -3.25 1.92
CA VAL A 314 -18.13 -4.56 2.50
C VAL A 314 -18.05 -4.46 4.02
N CYS A 315 -17.43 -3.42 4.58
CA CYS A 315 -17.36 -3.19 6.03
C CYS A 315 -18.76 -3.09 6.64
N ARG A 316 -19.65 -2.32 6.02
CA ARG A 316 -21.04 -2.12 6.47
C ARG A 316 -21.81 -3.43 6.50
N GLU A 317 -21.79 -4.16 5.40
CA GLU A 317 -22.48 -5.44 5.33
C GLU A 317 -21.89 -6.50 6.26
N TYR A 318 -20.55 -6.54 6.37
CA TYR A 318 -19.91 -7.50 7.24
C TYR A 318 -20.13 -7.18 8.73
N ALA A 319 -20.11 -5.92 9.12
CA ALA A 319 -20.43 -5.51 10.50
C ALA A 319 -21.83 -6.00 10.92
N HIS A 320 -22.82 -5.88 10.04
CA HIS A 320 -24.19 -6.33 10.29
C HIS A 320 -24.43 -7.84 10.11
N TYR A 321 -23.52 -8.54 9.45
CA TYR A 321 -23.69 -9.95 9.12
C TYR A 321 -23.74 -10.83 10.39
N LYS A 322 -24.77 -11.68 10.52
CA LYS A 322 -24.99 -12.56 11.67
C LYS A 322 -24.79 -14.06 11.34
N GLY A 323 -24.39 -14.37 10.10
CA GLY A 323 -24.14 -15.75 9.67
C GLY A 323 -22.74 -16.24 10.02
N ASP A 324 -22.41 -17.43 9.52
CA ASP A 324 -21.06 -17.98 9.62
C ASP A 324 -20.06 -17.10 8.84
N LYS A 325 -18.98 -16.70 9.51
CA LYS A 325 -17.95 -15.81 8.98
C LYS A 325 -17.38 -16.30 7.65
N ASN A 326 -17.18 -17.61 7.51
CA ASN A 326 -16.61 -18.22 6.30
C ASN A 326 -17.57 -18.19 5.09
N SER A 327 -18.87 -18.01 5.31
CA SER A 327 -19.86 -17.93 4.23
C SER A 327 -20.15 -16.51 3.73
N PHE A 328 -19.57 -15.48 4.38
CA PHE A 328 -19.90 -14.09 4.07
C PHE A 328 -19.52 -13.71 2.63
N VAL A 329 -18.29 -13.97 2.21
CA VAL A 329 -17.78 -13.56 0.88
C VAL A 329 -18.56 -14.26 -0.24
N ALA A 330 -18.81 -15.57 -0.12
CA ALA A 330 -19.61 -16.29 -1.10
C ALA A 330 -21.03 -15.69 -1.22
N ARG A 331 -21.65 -15.38 -0.08
CA ARG A 331 -22.99 -14.80 -0.05
C ARG A 331 -23.04 -13.37 -0.57
N TYR A 332 -22.01 -12.57 -0.33
CA TYR A 332 -21.88 -11.21 -0.84
C TYR A 332 -21.78 -11.23 -2.37
N ASN A 333 -20.90 -12.06 -2.93
CA ASN A 333 -20.71 -12.20 -4.37
C ASN A 333 -21.97 -12.69 -5.10
N HIS A 334 -22.79 -13.49 -4.47
CA HIS A 334 -24.08 -13.92 -5.04
C HIS A 334 -25.16 -12.84 -5.06
N ARG A 335 -25.02 -11.78 -4.26
CA ARG A 335 -25.98 -10.66 -4.20
C ARG A 335 -25.66 -9.52 -5.16
N GLN A 336 -24.42 -9.45 -5.66
CA GLN A 336 -24.04 -8.46 -6.66
C GLN A 336 -24.50 -8.95 -8.04
N PRO A 337 -25.59 -8.41 -8.63
CA PRO A 337 -25.88 -8.67 -10.03
C PRO A 337 -24.85 -7.95 -10.88
N ALA A 338 -24.35 -8.61 -11.88
CA ALA A 338 -23.80 -8.20 -13.17
C ALA A 338 -23.53 -6.71 -13.56
N GLU A 339 -23.69 -5.74 -12.68
CA GLU A 339 -23.55 -4.31 -13.02
C GLU A 339 -22.10 -3.79 -13.08
N LEU A 340 -21.13 -4.56 -12.57
CA LEU A 340 -19.69 -4.22 -12.65
C LEU A 340 -18.95 -4.91 -13.80
N SER A 341 -19.60 -5.74 -14.60
CA SER A 341 -18.97 -6.50 -15.70
C SER A 341 -19.10 -5.84 -17.08
N ALA A 342 -19.59 -4.64 -17.21
CA ALA A 342 -19.89 -4.00 -18.48
C ALA A 342 -19.19 -2.66 -18.71
N ILE A 343 -17.85 -2.65 -18.71
CA ILE A 343 -17.09 -1.69 -19.53
C ILE A 343 -16.07 -2.52 -20.34
N PRO A 344 -16.31 -2.76 -21.62
CA PRO A 344 -15.34 -3.42 -22.49
C PRO A 344 -14.10 -2.55 -22.63
N ILE A 345 -12.94 -3.14 -22.42
CA ILE A 345 -11.59 -2.54 -22.54
C ILE A 345 -11.32 -1.96 -23.96
N ASN A 346 -12.20 -2.17 -24.92
CA ASN A 346 -11.99 -1.82 -26.33
C ASN A 346 -12.47 -0.43 -26.75
N GLU A 347 -13.02 0.41 -25.89
CA GLU A 347 -13.47 1.76 -26.29
C GLU A 347 -12.60 2.93 -25.80
N LEU A 348 -11.53 2.67 -25.02
CA LEU A 348 -10.60 3.72 -24.57
C LEU A 348 -9.40 3.97 -25.50
N ALA A 349 -9.39 3.37 -26.69
CA ALA A 349 -8.32 3.55 -27.69
C ALA A 349 -8.66 4.57 -28.80
N LEU A 350 -9.77 5.29 -28.72
CA LEU A 350 -10.21 6.25 -29.73
C LEU A 350 -10.82 7.52 -29.13
N ILE A 351 -10.08 8.23 -28.26
CA ILE A 351 -10.26 9.69 -28.10
C ILE A 351 -8.90 10.32 -27.80
#